data_5f868f6e677743b324c9feee017e70fb
#
_entry.id   5f868f6e677743b324c9feee017e70fb
#
_cell.length_a   1.000
_cell.length_b   1.000
_cell.length_c   1.000
_cell.angle_alpha   90.00
_cell.angle_beta   90.00
_cell.angle_gamma   90.00
#
_symmetry.space_group_name_H-M   'P 1'
#
loop_
_entity.id
_entity.type
_entity.pdbx_description
1 polymer ?
#
loop_
_entity_poly.entity_id
_entity_poly.type
_entity_poly.pdbx_seq_one_letter_code
_entity_poly.pdbx_strand_id
1 'polypeptide(L)'
;MPDSTAPDPRLAVTIEAIRAAAKRLNGRVDRTEMRHSRALSEATSAEVWVKYENDQYTAAFKERGALNKLLQLTDNEKQRGVIAASAGNHAQALAHHARELGVPTTIVMPKATPNVKVEQTRARGAVIVLEGETFDDAYAHALKLREQQNLVFVHPFN
;
A
#
# COMPACT_ATOMS: atom_id res chain seq x y z
N MET A 1 3.49 -7.13 40.06
CA MET A 1 2.60 -7.31 38.89
C MET A 1 2.99 -6.23 37.89
N PRO A 2 3.44 -6.55 36.66
CA PRO A 2 3.68 -5.52 35.66
C PRO A 2 2.34 -4.86 35.32
N ASP A 3 2.37 -3.54 35.18
CA ASP A 3 1.22 -2.72 34.83
C ASP A 3 0.68 -3.17 33.46
N SER A 4 -0.52 -3.75 33.44
CA SER A 4 -1.17 -4.31 32.25
C SER A 4 -1.73 -3.23 31.31
N THR A 5 -1.50 -1.94 31.60
CA THR A 5 -2.03 -0.80 30.82
C THR A 5 -1.04 -0.22 29.84
N ALA A 6 0.24 -0.57 29.91
CA ALA A 6 1.22 -0.13 28.92
C ALA A 6 0.98 -0.87 27.61
N PRO A 7 0.86 -0.14 26.45
CA PRO A 7 0.71 -0.79 25.16
C PRO A 7 1.94 -1.67 24.87
N ASP A 8 1.70 -2.88 24.39
CA ASP A 8 2.76 -3.79 23.97
C ASP A 8 3.61 -3.10 22.87
N PRO A 9 4.90 -2.83 23.12
CA PRO A 9 5.74 -2.13 22.14
C PRO A 9 5.92 -2.91 20.82
N ARG A 10 5.49 -4.17 20.79
CA ARG A 10 5.45 -4.99 19.57
C ARG A 10 4.20 -4.71 18.72
N LEU A 11 3.18 -4.09 19.29
CA LEU A 11 1.99 -3.64 18.57
C LEU A 11 2.26 -2.23 18.03
N ALA A 12 2.84 -2.16 16.82
CA ALA A 12 3.11 -0.90 16.12
C ALA A 12 1.83 -0.09 15.77
N VAL A 13 0.62 -0.68 15.96
CA VAL A 13 -0.65 -0.08 15.58
C VAL A 13 -1.55 0.12 16.81
N THR A 14 -1.85 1.38 17.13
CA THR A 14 -2.77 1.76 18.21
C THR A 14 -4.13 2.15 17.65
N ILE A 15 -5.17 2.16 18.49
CA ILE A 15 -6.50 2.62 18.09
C ILE A 15 -6.50 4.11 17.68
N GLU A 16 -5.66 4.91 18.31
CA GLU A 16 -5.45 6.33 17.97
C GLU A 16 -4.86 6.48 16.57
N ALA A 17 -3.85 5.66 16.22
CA ALA A 17 -3.27 5.62 14.88
C ALA A 17 -4.30 5.20 13.83
N ILE A 18 -5.15 4.21 14.13
CA ILE A 18 -6.24 3.77 13.23
C ILE A 18 -7.25 4.90 13.03
N ARG A 19 -7.68 5.56 14.09
CA ARG A 19 -8.63 6.69 14.02
C ARG A 19 -8.04 7.88 13.24
N ALA A 20 -6.77 8.19 13.45
CA ALA A 20 -6.07 9.22 12.70
C ALA A 20 -5.97 8.88 11.21
N ALA A 21 -5.65 7.63 10.86
CA ALA A 21 -5.67 7.14 9.49
C ALA A 21 -7.07 7.23 8.87
N ALA A 22 -8.10 6.79 9.59
CA ALA A 22 -9.49 6.89 9.12
C ALA A 22 -9.89 8.34 8.81
N LYS A 23 -9.49 9.29 9.67
CA LYS A 23 -9.73 10.72 9.43
C LYS A 23 -9.02 11.24 8.18
N ARG A 24 -7.74 10.83 7.95
CA ARG A 24 -6.98 11.22 6.74
C ARG A 24 -7.60 10.66 5.46
N LEU A 25 -8.12 9.44 5.51
CA LEU A 25 -8.67 8.72 4.35
C LEU A 25 -10.12 9.10 4.03
N ASN A 26 -10.80 9.81 4.93
CA ASN A 26 -12.23 10.11 4.77
C ASN A 26 -12.52 10.86 3.47
N GLY A 27 -13.42 10.30 2.64
CA GLY A 27 -13.80 10.84 1.35
C GLY A 27 -12.74 10.70 0.24
N ARG A 28 -11.64 9.97 0.49
CA ARG A 28 -10.52 9.78 -0.46
C ARG A 28 -10.35 8.34 -0.92
N VAL A 29 -11.01 7.40 -0.28
CA VAL A 29 -11.11 5.98 -0.66
C VAL A 29 -12.57 5.57 -0.51
N ASP A 30 -12.98 4.53 -1.22
CA ASP A 30 -14.35 4.06 -1.16
C ASP A 30 -14.66 3.47 0.21
N ARG A 31 -15.84 3.83 0.74
CA ARG A 31 -16.40 3.20 1.92
C ARG A 31 -17.04 1.89 1.51
N THR A 32 -16.22 0.88 1.32
CA THR A 32 -16.68 -0.44 0.88
C THR A 32 -17.63 -1.07 1.89
N GLU A 33 -18.56 -1.85 1.38
CA GLU A 33 -19.55 -2.54 2.19
C GLU A 33 -18.92 -3.63 3.05
N MET A 34 -19.53 -3.90 4.21
CA MET A 34 -19.22 -5.04 5.05
C MET A 34 -20.51 -5.83 5.29
N ARG A 35 -20.52 -7.11 4.92
CA ARG A 35 -21.69 -7.99 5.03
C ARG A 35 -21.37 -9.24 5.84
N HIS A 36 -22.37 -9.70 6.58
CA HIS A 36 -22.32 -11.03 7.20
C HIS A 36 -22.31 -12.11 6.10
N SER A 37 -21.38 -13.03 6.18
CA SER A 37 -21.25 -14.16 5.25
C SER A 37 -21.79 -15.44 5.91
N ARG A 38 -23.02 -15.83 5.59
CA ARG A 38 -23.61 -17.06 6.09
C ARG A 38 -22.78 -18.29 5.75
N ALA A 39 -22.36 -18.40 4.49
CA ALA A 39 -21.58 -19.57 4.03
C ALA A 39 -20.23 -19.71 4.75
N LEU A 40 -19.50 -18.61 4.95
CA LEU A 40 -18.24 -18.65 5.70
C LEU A 40 -18.48 -18.89 7.19
N SER A 41 -19.54 -18.34 7.76
CA SER A 41 -19.89 -18.56 9.16
C SER A 41 -20.23 -20.03 9.43
N GLU A 42 -21.01 -20.66 8.57
CA GLU A 42 -21.31 -22.09 8.65
C GLU A 42 -20.04 -22.96 8.50
N ALA A 43 -19.19 -22.65 7.51
CA ALA A 43 -17.96 -23.40 7.25
C ALA A 43 -16.92 -23.30 8.38
N THR A 44 -16.88 -22.19 9.10
CA THR A 44 -15.87 -21.93 10.15
C THR A 44 -16.40 -22.06 11.57
N SER A 45 -17.72 -22.26 11.74
CA SER A 45 -18.41 -22.23 13.04
C SER A 45 -18.16 -20.92 13.82
N ALA A 46 -18.00 -19.80 13.10
CA ALA A 46 -17.78 -18.48 13.65
C ALA A 46 -18.69 -17.45 12.97
N GLU A 47 -18.92 -16.32 13.61
CA GLU A 47 -19.62 -15.20 12.97
C GLU A 47 -18.65 -14.44 12.05
N VAL A 48 -18.79 -14.60 10.73
CA VAL A 48 -17.87 -14.04 9.72
C VAL A 48 -18.50 -12.87 8.98
N TRP A 49 -17.84 -11.73 9.04
CA TRP A 49 -18.16 -10.53 8.28
C TRP A 49 -17.09 -10.27 7.21
N VAL A 50 -17.50 -10.06 5.97
CA VAL A 50 -16.61 -9.80 4.84
C VAL A 50 -16.71 -8.33 4.45
N LYS A 51 -15.54 -7.64 4.46
CA LYS A 51 -15.42 -6.28 3.94
C LYS A 51 -14.90 -6.34 2.50
N TYR A 52 -15.70 -5.83 1.56
CA TYR A 52 -15.45 -5.96 0.12
C TYR A 52 -14.43 -4.94 -0.39
N GLU A 53 -13.17 -5.09 -0.04
CA GLU A 53 -12.09 -4.20 -0.49
C GLU A 53 -11.70 -4.40 -1.98
N ASN A 54 -12.23 -5.44 -2.64
CA ASN A 54 -12.21 -5.58 -4.09
C ASN A 54 -13.03 -4.52 -4.83
N ASP A 55 -13.91 -3.80 -4.12
CA ASP A 55 -14.71 -2.70 -4.68
C ASP A 55 -13.95 -1.36 -4.66
N GLN A 56 -12.73 -1.30 -4.12
CA GLN A 56 -11.85 -0.15 -4.26
C GLN A 56 -11.46 0.05 -5.73
N TYR A 57 -11.05 1.26 -6.12
CA TYR A 57 -10.66 1.61 -7.49
C TYR A 57 -9.57 0.68 -8.08
N THR A 58 -8.59 0.29 -7.27
CA THR A 58 -7.55 -0.68 -7.68
C THR A 58 -7.88 -2.12 -7.27
N ALA A 59 -9.13 -2.39 -6.95
CA ALA A 59 -9.67 -3.70 -6.56
C ALA A 59 -8.95 -4.35 -5.37
N ALA A 60 -8.42 -3.55 -4.43
CA ALA A 60 -7.69 -4.08 -3.28
C ALA A 60 -7.62 -3.11 -2.09
N PHE A 61 -7.53 -3.67 -0.87
CA PHE A 61 -7.36 -2.91 0.37
C PHE A 61 -6.07 -2.09 0.44
N LYS A 62 -5.11 -2.34 -0.43
CA LYS A 62 -3.81 -1.64 -0.47
C LYS A 62 -3.93 -0.14 -0.70
N GLU A 63 -5.02 0.33 -1.26
CA GLU A 63 -5.29 1.76 -1.41
C GLU A 63 -5.21 2.52 -0.10
N ARG A 64 -5.78 1.94 0.97
CA ARG A 64 -5.80 2.58 2.29
C ARG A 64 -4.40 2.84 2.83
N GLY A 65 -3.53 1.83 2.79
CA GLY A 65 -2.16 1.96 3.26
C GLY A 65 -1.32 2.89 2.40
N ALA A 66 -1.40 2.75 1.08
CA ALA A 66 -0.67 3.59 0.14
C ALA A 66 -1.05 5.08 0.28
N LEU A 67 -2.34 5.39 0.24
CA LEU A 67 -2.81 6.76 0.41
C LEU A 67 -2.49 7.33 1.80
N ASN A 68 -2.69 6.54 2.87
CA ASN A 68 -2.36 6.97 4.23
C ASN A 68 -0.88 7.35 4.37
N LYS A 69 0.03 6.60 3.73
CA LYS A 69 1.46 6.94 3.71
C LYS A 69 1.73 8.21 2.92
N LEU A 70 1.18 8.34 1.72
CA LEU A 70 1.37 9.51 0.84
C LEU A 70 0.88 10.80 1.49
N LEU A 71 -0.25 10.76 2.20
CA LEU A 71 -0.81 11.93 2.90
C LEU A 71 0.02 12.39 4.10
N GLN A 72 0.96 11.58 4.59
CA GLN A 72 1.86 11.92 5.69
C GLN A 72 3.22 12.41 5.21
N LEU A 73 3.47 12.42 3.91
CA LEU A 73 4.72 12.95 3.35
C LEU A 73 4.76 14.47 3.49
N THR A 74 5.92 14.98 3.86
CA THR A 74 6.23 16.42 3.80
C THR A 74 6.27 16.89 2.34
N ASP A 75 6.17 18.18 2.10
CA ASP A 75 6.22 18.71 0.72
C ASP A 75 7.56 18.43 0.05
N ASN A 76 8.66 18.45 0.79
CA ASN A 76 9.98 18.06 0.28
C ASN A 76 10.01 16.57 -0.12
N GLU A 77 9.44 15.67 0.68
CA GLU A 77 9.34 14.25 0.34
C GLU A 77 8.46 14.01 -0.89
N LYS A 78 7.35 14.73 -1.03
CA LYS A 78 6.51 14.65 -2.23
C LYS A 78 7.25 15.11 -3.48
N GLN A 79 8.02 16.20 -3.41
CA GLN A 79 8.82 16.69 -4.52
C GLN A 79 9.90 15.69 -4.96
N ARG A 80 10.57 15.04 -4.00
CA ARG A 80 11.55 13.99 -4.30
C ARG A 80 10.91 12.77 -4.96
N GLY A 81 9.68 12.46 -4.59
CA GLY A 81 8.95 11.30 -5.08
C GLY A 81 9.13 10.05 -4.23
N VAL A 82 8.40 9.02 -4.59
CA VAL A 82 8.34 7.74 -3.86
C VAL A 82 8.82 6.59 -4.72
N ILE A 83 9.29 5.52 -4.04
CA ILE A 83 9.68 4.27 -4.69
C ILE A 83 9.16 3.08 -3.91
N ALA A 84 8.77 2.01 -4.60
CA ALA A 84 8.43 0.73 -4.01
C ALA A 84 8.87 -0.43 -4.90
N ALA A 85 9.09 -1.60 -4.27
CA ALA A 85 9.22 -2.87 -4.98
C ALA A 85 7.90 -3.62 -4.87
N SER A 86 7.21 -3.82 -5.99
CA SER A 86 5.95 -4.58 -6.03
C SER A 86 5.48 -4.79 -7.47
N ALA A 87 4.98 -5.98 -7.78
CA ALA A 87 4.33 -6.31 -9.06
C ALA A 87 2.82 -6.56 -8.92
N GLY A 88 2.20 -6.10 -7.82
CA GLY A 88 0.81 -6.38 -7.49
C GLY A 88 0.02 -5.15 -7.02
N ASN A 89 -0.95 -5.42 -6.14
CA ASN A 89 -1.90 -4.42 -5.67
C ASN A 89 -1.26 -3.21 -4.98
N HIS A 90 -0.12 -3.41 -4.29
CA HIS A 90 0.61 -2.28 -3.68
C HIS A 90 1.15 -1.32 -4.74
N ALA A 91 1.75 -1.83 -5.81
CA ALA A 91 2.25 -1.02 -6.92
C ALA A 91 1.13 -0.19 -7.56
N GLN A 92 -0.01 -0.83 -7.83
CA GLN A 92 -1.16 -0.17 -8.46
C GLN A 92 -1.77 0.91 -7.55
N ALA A 93 -1.96 0.61 -6.27
CA ALA A 93 -2.50 1.56 -5.30
C ALA A 93 -1.57 2.76 -5.09
N LEU A 94 -0.25 2.51 -4.96
CA LEU A 94 0.73 3.58 -4.81
C LEU A 94 0.77 4.48 -6.05
N ALA A 95 0.85 3.89 -7.25
CA ALA A 95 0.87 4.63 -8.51
C ALA A 95 -0.38 5.49 -8.70
N HIS A 96 -1.57 4.93 -8.43
CA HIS A 96 -2.84 5.64 -8.54
C HIS A 96 -2.88 6.87 -7.63
N HIS A 97 -2.73 6.67 -6.33
CA HIS A 97 -2.86 7.77 -5.37
C HIS A 97 -1.72 8.79 -5.44
N ALA A 98 -0.52 8.35 -5.81
CA ALA A 98 0.60 9.26 -6.02
C ALA A 98 0.35 10.19 -7.22
N ARG A 99 -0.19 9.66 -8.33
CA ARG A 99 -0.61 10.48 -9.47
C ARG A 99 -1.66 11.52 -9.07
N GLU A 100 -2.68 11.14 -8.32
CA GLU A 100 -3.73 12.06 -7.86
C GLU A 100 -3.18 13.17 -6.94
N LEU A 101 -2.08 12.90 -6.24
CA LEU A 101 -1.40 13.84 -5.36
C LEU A 101 -0.25 14.59 -6.03
N GLY A 102 0.04 14.33 -7.30
CA GLY A 102 1.16 14.92 -8.03
C GLY A 102 2.54 14.47 -7.54
N VAL A 103 2.64 13.27 -6.94
CA VAL A 103 3.89 12.72 -6.38
C VAL A 103 4.55 11.80 -7.41
N PRO A 104 5.79 12.10 -7.87
CA PRO A 104 6.53 11.21 -8.76
C PRO A 104 6.70 9.82 -8.13
N THR A 105 6.46 8.77 -8.92
CA THR A 105 6.44 7.39 -8.40
C THR A 105 7.26 6.47 -9.27
N THR A 106 8.19 5.74 -8.65
CA THR A 106 8.97 4.67 -9.29
C THR A 106 8.57 3.33 -8.69
N ILE A 107 8.29 2.36 -9.54
CA ILE A 107 7.98 0.98 -9.12
C ILE A 107 9.01 0.04 -9.74
N VAL A 108 9.68 -0.72 -8.89
CA VAL A 108 10.62 -1.76 -9.31
C VAL A 108 9.92 -3.10 -9.28
N MET A 109 10.04 -3.84 -10.38
CA MET A 109 9.43 -5.17 -10.56
C MET A 109 10.48 -6.15 -11.08
N PRO A 110 10.37 -7.46 -10.78
CA PRO A 110 11.19 -8.47 -11.43
C PRO A 110 11.03 -8.45 -12.96
N LYS A 111 12.09 -8.81 -13.70
CA LYS A 111 12.07 -8.87 -15.18
C LYS A 111 10.99 -9.79 -15.73
N ALA A 112 10.71 -10.90 -15.02
CA ALA A 112 9.69 -11.87 -15.39
C ALA A 112 8.24 -11.42 -15.07
N THR A 113 8.02 -10.16 -14.63
CA THR A 113 6.67 -9.66 -14.34
C THR A 113 5.82 -9.63 -15.60
N PRO A 114 4.59 -10.23 -15.60
CA PRO A 114 3.71 -10.22 -16.75
C PRO A 114 3.43 -8.81 -17.27
N ASN A 115 3.50 -8.61 -18.58
CA ASN A 115 3.31 -7.32 -19.24
C ASN A 115 2.02 -6.61 -18.83
N VAL A 116 0.93 -7.37 -18.63
CA VAL A 116 -0.35 -6.80 -18.21
C VAL A 116 -0.24 -6.04 -16.88
N LYS A 117 0.54 -6.56 -15.91
CA LYS A 117 0.77 -5.89 -14.62
C LYS A 117 1.65 -4.66 -14.75
N VAL A 118 2.68 -4.75 -15.61
CA VAL A 118 3.58 -3.63 -15.94
C VAL A 118 2.77 -2.49 -16.53
N GLU A 119 1.99 -2.75 -17.57
CA GLU A 119 1.18 -1.74 -18.26
C GLU A 119 0.08 -1.16 -17.40
N GLN A 120 -0.59 -1.97 -16.60
CA GLN A 120 -1.60 -1.48 -15.65
C GLN A 120 -1.02 -0.50 -14.64
N THR A 121 0.21 -0.76 -14.16
CA THR A 121 0.87 0.14 -13.20
C THR A 121 1.40 1.40 -13.89
N ARG A 122 1.96 1.25 -15.09
CA ARG A 122 2.42 2.38 -15.92
C ARG A 122 1.27 3.33 -16.29
N ALA A 123 0.12 2.80 -16.68
CA ALA A 123 -1.08 3.57 -17.00
C ALA A 123 -1.59 4.40 -15.80
N ARG A 124 -1.24 4.03 -14.58
CA ARG A 124 -1.51 4.79 -13.36
C ARG A 124 -0.46 5.88 -13.07
N GLY A 125 0.51 6.10 -13.97
CA GLY A 125 1.46 7.21 -13.89
C GLY A 125 2.81 6.88 -13.23
N ALA A 126 3.09 5.62 -12.90
CA ALA A 126 4.37 5.24 -12.35
C ALA A 126 5.44 5.00 -13.43
N VAL A 127 6.68 5.38 -13.14
CA VAL A 127 7.86 4.93 -13.85
C VAL A 127 8.16 3.49 -13.43
N ILE A 128 8.27 2.58 -14.40
CA ILE A 128 8.53 1.17 -14.12
C ILE A 128 9.98 0.83 -14.42
N VAL A 129 10.64 0.23 -13.44
CA VAL A 129 11.98 -0.34 -13.55
C VAL A 129 11.86 -1.86 -13.45
N LEU A 130 12.25 -2.57 -14.51
CA LEU A 130 12.30 -4.03 -14.53
C LEU A 130 13.73 -4.48 -14.19
N GLU A 131 13.93 -5.02 -12.98
CA GLU A 131 15.25 -5.42 -12.53
C GLU A 131 15.19 -6.64 -11.58
N GLY A 132 16.19 -7.53 -11.72
CA GLY A 132 16.28 -8.77 -10.97
C GLY A 132 15.38 -9.88 -11.50
N GLU A 133 15.64 -11.09 -11.07
CA GLU A 133 14.85 -12.27 -11.42
C GLU A 133 13.77 -12.55 -10.36
N THR A 134 14.05 -12.20 -9.12
CA THR A 134 13.17 -12.42 -7.96
C THR A 134 12.63 -11.11 -7.40
N PHE A 135 11.66 -11.24 -6.48
CA PHE A 135 11.17 -10.08 -5.71
C PHE A 135 12.29 -9.46 -4.86
N ASP A 136 13.16 -10.29 -4.26
CA ASP A 136 14.23 -9.82 -3.38
C ASP A 136 15.28 -9.03 -4.18
N ASP A 137 15.59 -9.43 -5.41
CA ASP A 137 16.46 -8.67 -6.31
C ASP A 137 15.85 -7.30 -6.65
N ALA A 138 14.59 -7.27 -7.03
CA ALA A 138 13.87 -6.04 -7.31
C ALA A 138 13.79 -5.13 -6.07
N TYR A 139 13.60 -5.71 -4.89
CA TYR A 139 13.58 -4.99 -3.63
C TYR A 139 14.95 -4.38 -3.31
N ALA A 140 16.03 -5.15 -3.44
CA ALA A 140 17.41 -4.67 -3.24
C ALA A 140 17.74 -3.53 -4.22
N HIS A 141 17.32 -3.65 -5.49
CA HIS A 141 17.49 -2.60 -6.48
C HIS A 141 16.69 -1.34 -6.14
N ALA A 142 15.44 -1.48 -5.65
CA ALA A 142 14.64 -0.35 -5.20
C ALA A 142 15.29 0.41 -4.04
N LEU A 143 15.91 -0.31 -3.09
CA LEU A 143 16.66 0.32 -1.99
C LEU A 143 17.89 1.08 -2.51
N LYS A 144 18.61 0.55 -3.47
CA LYS A 144 19.74 1.23 -4.12
C LYS A 144 19.30 2.52 -4.84
N LEU A 145 18.21 2.46 -5.61
CA LEU A 145 17.66 3.64 -6.29
C LEU A 145 17.15 4.68 -5.29
N ARG A 146 16.53 4.25 -4.19
CA ARG A 146 16.10 5.14 -3.10
C ARG A 146 17.27 6.01 -2.61
N GLU A 147 18.43 5.40 -2.37
CA GLU A 147 19.61 6.12 -1.88
C GLU A 147 20.20 7.05 -2.95
N GLN A 148 20.35 6.56 -4.18
CA GLN A 148 20.92 7.32 -5.29
C GLN A 148 20.10 8.54 -5.68
N GLN A 149 18.76 8.44 -5.61
CA GLN A 149 17.84 9.47 -6.04
C GLN A 149 17.13 10.17 -4.89
N ASN A 150 17.48 9.81 -3.64
CA ASN A 150 16.90 10.37 -2.42
C ASN A 150 15.37 10.25 -2.37
N LEU A 151 14.82 9.13 -2.87
CA LEU A 151 13.39 8.85 -2.90
C LEU A 151 12.87 8.36 -1.55
N VAL A 152 11.56 8.52 -1.30
CA VAL A 152 10.91 7.96 -0.12
C VAL A 152 10.46 6.54 -0.41
N PHE A 153 10.96 5.57 0.34
CA PHE A 153 10.54 4.18 0.20
C PHE A 153 9.17 3.94 0.84
N VAL A 154 8.23 3.39 0.07
CA VAL A 154 6.91 3.00 0.57
C VAL A 154 6.83 1.50 0.64
N HIS A 155 6.96 0.98 1.86
CA HIS A 155 7.00 -0.47 2.11
C HIS A 155 5.61 -1.11 1.92
N PRO A 156 5.50 -2.30 1.32
CA PRO A 156 4.21 -2.95 1.07
C PRO A 156 3.48 -3.46 2.32
N PHE A 157 4.20 -3.54 3.46
CA PHE A 157 3.70 -4.14 4.71
C PHE A 157 3.75 -3.21 5.93
N ASN A 158 4.31 -2.02 5.83
CA ASN A 158 4.44 -1.06 6.95
C ASN A 158 3.59 0.18 6.70
#